data_fb66dbf7ebe1efe1a2ccf2abcf1d85dd
#
_entry.id   fb66dbf7ebe1efe1a2ccf2abcf1d85dd
#
_cell.length_a   1.000
_cell.length_b   1.000
_cell.length_c   1.000
_cell.angle_alpha   90.00
_cell.angle_beta   90.00
_cell.angle_gamma   90.00
#
_symmetry.space_group_name_H-M   'P 1'
#
loop_
_entity.id
_entity.type
_entity.pdbx_description
1 polymer ?
#
loop_
_entity_poly.entity_id
_entity_poly.type
_entity_poly.pdbx_seq_one_letter_code
_entity_poly.pdbx_strand_id
1 'polypeptide(L)'
;MNTKLAIPLLVILALIFIAILIESFILGKPDSPDNSDVIVILGGGDQGRVQKAADLYESGYADKVLMTPAGDRYNGEELTSIARHYGVEEEDVIVDTESTSTYSNAQRTIEIMDDNNFEYALIVTSDYHLKRAKLIFERLNDNEKNFNYISAANLDGKEGLDREDAFSLWLGEFINTWGYRFGLYKFFG
;
A
#
# COMPACT_ATOMS: atom_id res chain seq x y z
N MET A 1 -38.10 26.02 1.18
CA MET A 1 -36.67 26.17 0.79
C MET A 1 -36.66 26.99 -0.49
N ASN A 2 -35.93 28.09 -0.48
CA ASN A 2 -35.98 29.07 -1.59
C ASN A 2 -35.30 28.45 -2.82
N THR A 3 -36.07 28.17 -3.87
CA THR A 3 -35.57 27.48 -5.09
C THR A 3 -34.41 28.20 -5.76
N LYS A 4 -34.29 29.52 -5.55
CA LYS A 4 -33.21 30.36 -6.09
C LYS A 4 -31.84 30.04 -5.43
N LEU A 5 -31.84 29.51 -4.21
CA LEU A 5 -30.62 29.08 -3.49
C LEU A 5 -30.34 27.55 -3.61
N ALA A 6 -31.38 26.77 -3.90
CA ALA A 6 -31.24 25.31 -4.00
C ALA A 6 -30.46 24.89 -5.26
N ILE A 7 -30.69 25.56 -6.40
CA ILE A 7 -29.98 25.22 -7.65
C ILE A 7 -28.47 25.44 -7.55
N PRO A 8 -27.96 26.64 -7.15
CA PRO A 8 -26.50 26.80 -7.00
C PRO A 8 -25.89 25.89 -5.98
N LEU A 9 -26.58 25.57 -4.88
CA LEU A 9 -26.09 24.60 -3.89
C LEU A 9 -25.93 23.19 -4.48
N LEU A 10 -26.94 22.74 -5.25
CA LEU A 10 -26.86 21.44 -5.94
C LEU A 10 -25.72 21.38 -6.97
N VAL A 11 -25.48 22.46 -7.70
CA VAL A 11 -24.38 22.57 -8.65
C VAL A 11 -23.04 22.48 -7.91
N ILE A 12 -22.86 23.17 -6.80
CA ILE A 12 -21.65 23.13 -6.00
C ILE A 12 -21.42 21.70 -5.47
N LEU A 13 -22.44 21.04 -4.92
CA LEU A 13 -22.34 19.66 -4.44
C LEU A 13 -21.97 18.69 -5.56
N ALA A 14 -22.55 18.86 -6.75
CA ALA A 14 -22.21 18.04 -7.92
C ALA A 14 -20.75 18.26 -8.35
N LEU A 15 -20.26 19.49 -8.37
CA LEU A 15 -18.86 19.80 -8.70
C LEU A 15 -17.89 19.21 -7.66
N ILE A 16 -18.21 19.29 -6.37
CA ILE A 16 -17.44 18.67 -5.31
C ILE A 16 -17.41 17.15 -5.50
N PHE A 17 -18.56 16.53 -5.77
CA PHE A 17 -18.63 15.08 -6.01
C PHE A 17 -17.82 14.66 -7.23
N ILE A 18 -17.89 15.41 -8.33
CA ILE A 18 -17.08 15.17 -9.53
C ILE A 18 -15.58 15.30 -9.21
N ALA A 19 -15.18 16.33 -8.45
CA ALA A 19 -13.79 16.51 -8.04
C ALA A 19 -13.28 15.34 -7.18
N ILE A 20 -14.12 14.84 -6.28
CA ILE A 20 -13.83 13.63 -5.46
C ILE A 20 -13.64 12.41 -6.36
N LEU A 21 -14.51 12.20 -7.35
CA LEU A 21 -14.38 11.09 -8.29
C LEU A 21 -13.09 11.20 -9.11
N ILE A 22 -12.80 12.38 -9.68
CA ILE A 22 -11.58 12.60 -10.46
C ILE A 22 -10.33 12.33 -9.59
N GLU A 23 -10.31 12.87 -8.37
CA GLU A 23 -9.19 12.63 -7.43
C GLU A 23 -9.00 11.15 -7.13
N SER A 24 -10.08 10.39 -7.07
CA SER A 24 -10.04 8.95 -6.78
C SER A 24 -9.52 8.11 -7.94
N PHE A 25 -9.66 8.57 -9.19
CA PHE A 25 -9.07 7.92 -10.36
C PHE A 25 -7.57 8.20 -10.52
N ILE A 26 -7.05 9.22 -9.83
CA ILE A 26 -5.62 9.49 -9.84
C ILE A 26 -4.93 8.45 -8.95
N LEU A 27 -4.20 7.53 -9.58
CA LEU A 27 -3.36 6.57 -8.89
C LEU A 27 -2.27 7.30 -8.08
N GLY A 28 -1.84 6.70 -6.99
CA GLY A 28 -0.71 7.22 -6.23
C GLY A 28 0.54 7.28 -7.13
N LYS A 29 1.27 8.40 -7.11
CA LYS A 29 2.54 8.47 -7.83
C LYS A 29 3.58 7.68 -7.03
N PRO A 30 4.23 6.66 -7.64
CA PRO A 30 5.32 5.97 -6.98
C PRO A 30 6.56 6.87 -6.87
N ASP A 31 7.34 6.61 -5.84
CA ASP A 31 8.65 7.22 -5.66
C ASP A 31 9.72 6.38 -6.40
N SER A 32 10.89 6.95 -6.63
CA SER A 32 12.07 6.18 -7.07
C SER A 32 12.65 5.44 -5.88
N PRO A 33 13.15 4.20 -6.04
CA PRO A 33 13.83 3.52 -4.95
C PRO A 33 15.11 4.26 -4.56
N ASP A 34 15.39 4.30 -3.27
CA ASP A 34 16.63 4.81 -2.68
C ASP A 34 17.13 3.81 -1.64
N ASN A 35 18.42 3.86 -1.31
CA ASN A 35 19.00 2.97 -0.30
C ASN A 35 18.24 3.10 1.02
N SER A 36 17.86 1.97 1.58
CA SER A 36 17.02 1.87 2.75
C SER A 36 17.48 0.75 3.68
N ASP A 37 16.98 0.72 4.90
CA ASP A 37 17.33 -0.33 5.86
C ASP A 37 16.49 -1.59 5.62
N VAL A 38 15.27 -1.43 5.10
CA VAL A 38 14.33 -2.53 4.90
C VAL A 38 13.42 -2.31 3.69
N ILE A 39 13.12 -3.40 2.97
CA ILE A 39 12.05 -3.46 1.96
C ILE A 39 10.83 -4.07 2.62
N VAL A 40 9.71 -3.36 2.63
CA VAL A 40 8.45 -3.79 3.25
C VAL A 40 7.46 -4.23 2.18
N ILE A 41 7.04 -5.48 2.21
CA ILE A 41 6.01 -6.02 1.32
C ILE A 41 4.67 -5.95 2.02
N LEU A 42 3.76 -5.11 1.52
CA LEU A 42 2.39 -5.08 2.02
C LEU A 42 1.60 -6.26 1.43
N GLY A 43 1.04 -7.09 2.28
CA GLY A 43 0.19 -8.22 1.89
C GLY A 43 -1.09 -7.79 1.16
N GLY A 44 -1.84 -8.79 0.65
CA GLY A 44 -3.09 -8.53 -0.09
C GLY A 44 -2.86 -8.07 -1.52
N GLY A 45 -2.38 -8.91 -2.36
CA GLY A 45 -2.14 -8.66 -3.78
C GLY A 45 -1.68 -9.94 -4.46
N ASP A 46 -1.18 -9.85 -5.67
CA ASP A 46 -0.54 -10.98 -6.32
C ASP A 46 0.96 -11.06 -5.99
N GLN A 47 1.64 -12.06 -6.53
CA GLN A 47 3.08 -12.27 -6.33
C GLN A 47 3.95 -11.14 -6.90
N GLY A 48 3.41 -10.23 -7.70
CA GLY A 48 4.16 -9.12 -8.29
C GLY A 48 4.83 -8.22 -7.23
N ARG A 49 4.21 -8.07 -6.05
CA ARG A 49 4.83 -7.34 -4.94
C ARG A 49 6.08 -8.03 -4.41
N VAL A 50 6.00 -9.36 -4.27
CA VAL A 50 7.13 -10.17 -3.78
C VAL A 50 8.27 -10.15 -4.77
N GLN A 51 7.95 -10.33 -6.07
CA GLN A 51 8.94 -10.25 -7.13
C GLN A 51 9.62 -8.87 -7.17
N LYS A 52 8.82 -7.80 -7.09
CA LYS A 52 9.37 -6.43 -7.07
C LYS A 52 10.30 -6.19 -5.88
N ALA A 53 9.92 -6.70 -4.71
CA ALA A 53 10.76 -6.60 -3.51
C ALA A 53 12.06 -7.39 -3.65
N ALA A 54 12.00 -8.60 -4.22
CA ALA A 54 13.18 -9.40 -4.50
C ALA A 54 14.13 -8.71 -5.51
N ASP A 55 13.60 -8.10 -6.57
CA ASP A 55 14.40 -7.32 -7.53
C ASP A 55 15.14 -6.16 -6.84
N LEU A 56 14.49 -5.50 -5.87
CA LEU A 56 15.10 -4.41 -5.09
C LEU A 56 16.17 -4.93 -4.13
N TYR A 57 15.91 -6.08 -3.49
CA TYR A 57 16.85 -6.76 -2.60
C TYR A 57 18.09 -7.21 -3.38
N GLU A 58 17.94 -7.90 -4.52
CA GLU A 58 19.06 -8.29 -5.39
C GLU A 58 19.86 -7.09 -5.92
N SER A 59 19.18 -5.96 -6.14
CA SER A 59 19.82 -4.71 -6.57
C SER A 59 20.55 -3.97 -5.43
N GLY A 60 20.50 -4.49 -4.20
CA GLY A 60 21.21 -3.94 -3.05
C GLY A 60 20.60 -2.67 -2.45
N TYR A 61 19.30 -2.44 -2.65
CA TYR A 61 18.62 -1.28 -2.05
C TYR A 61 18.39 -1.45 -0.54
N ALA A 62 18.31 -2.67 -0.04
CA ALA A 62 18.29 -3.00 1.38
C ALA A 62 18.69 -4.47 1.61
N ASP A 63 19.22 -4.77 2.79
CA ASP A 63 19.66 -6.12 3.19
C ASP A 63 18.58 -6.89 3.96
N LYS A 64 17.42 -6.28 4.23
CA LYS A 64 16.30 -6.91 4.95
C LYS A 64 14.98 -6.73 4.21
N VAL A 65 14.13 -7.75 4.31
CA VAL A 65 12.78 -7.76 3.71
C VAL A 65 11.76 -8.07 4.81
N LEU A 66 10.85 -7.14 5.08
CA LEU A 66 9.74 -7.30 6.00
C LEU A 66 8.47 -7.67 5.23
N MET A 67 7.82 -8.75 5.61
CA MET A 67 6.52 -9.17 5.09
C MET A 67 5.41 -8.91 6.10
N THR A 68 4.42 -8.12 5.72
CA THR A 68 3.30 -7.74 6.59
C THR A 68 1.94 -7.76 5.86
N PRO A 69 1.02 -8.68 6.20
CA PRO A 69 1.20 -9.85 7.05
C PRO A 69 1.92 -10.98 6.33
N ALA A 70 2.74 -11.75 7.03
CA ALA A 70 3.48 -12.88 6.46
C ALA A 70 2.61 -14.12 6.19
N GLY A 71 1.45 -14.21 6.82
CA GLY A 71 0.49 -15.32 6.67
C GLY A 71 -0.35 -15.28 5.39
N ASP A 72 -0.22 -14.24 4.56
CA ASP A 72 -0.91 -14.16 3.28
C ASP A 72 -0.42 -15.28 2.36
N ARG A 73 -1.40 -16.01 1.79
CA ARG A 73 -1.14 -17.10 0.86
C ARG A 73 -1.59 -16.71 -0.54
N TYR A 74 -0.73 -16.98 -1.51
CA TYR A 74 -1.08 -16.93 -2.91
C TYR A 74 -1.05 -18.34 -3.50
N ASN A 75 -2.16 -18.80 -4.07
CA ASN A 75 -2.31 -20.17 -4.61
C ASN A 75 -1.89 -21.28 -3.63
N GLY A 76 -2.01 -21.06 -2.31
CA GLY A 76 -1.64 -22.03 -1.28
C GLY A 76 -0.18 -21.94 -0.80
N GLU A 77 0.66 -21.13 -1.41
CA GLU A 77 2.03 -20.87 -0.96
C GLU A 77 2.09 -19.66 -0.03
N GLU A 78 2.92 -19.73 0.99
CA GLU A 78 3.23 -18.60 1.85
C GLU A 78 4.15 -17.61 1.13
N LEU A 79 3.92 -16.31 1.33
CA LEU A 79 4.72 -15.26 0.70
C LEU A 79 6.23 -15.39 1.00
N THR A 80 6.57 -15.90 2.19
CA THR A 80 7.98 -16.18 2.57
C THR A 80 8.63 -17.23 1.66
N SER A 81 7.88 -18.29 1.29
CA SER A 81 8.36 -19.30 0.35
C SER A 81 8.55 -18.73 -1.05
N ILE A 82 7.64 -17.83 -1.46
CA ILE A 82 7.72 -17.14 -2.74
C ILE A 82 8.93 -16.19 -2.77
N ALA A 83 9.19 -15.44 -1.69
CA ALA A 83 10.35 -14.56 -1.61
C ALA A 83 11.67 -15.32 -1.74
N ARG A 84 11.79 -16.48 -1.06
CA ARG A 84 12.94 -17.37 -1.23
C ARG A 84 13.09 -17.90 -2.65
N HIS A 85 11.98 -18.21 -3.32
CA HIS A 85 12.01 -18.62 -4.72
C HIS A 85 12.59 -17.53 -5.63
N TYR A 86 12.36 -16.26 -5.30
CA TYR A 86 12.92 -15.10 -5.99
C TYR A 86 14.28 -14.63 -5.46
N GLY A 87 14.97 -15.42 -4.63
CA GLY A 87 16.35 -15.17 -4.23
C GLY A 87 16.56 -14.39 -2.92
N VAL A 88 15.49 -14.13 -2.15
CA VAL A 88 15.63 -13.51 -0.83
C VAL A 88 16.11 -14.58 0.18
N GLU A 89 17.23 -14.34 0.86
CA GLU A 89 17.76 -15.25 1.86
C GLU A 89 16.82 -15.35 3.07
N GLU A 90 16.65 -16.55 3.64
CA GLU A 90 15.72 -16.79 4.75
C GLU A 90 16.06 -15.97 6.00
N GLU A 91 17.34 -15.77 6.26
CA GLU A 91 17.86 -15.00 7.41
C GLU A 91 17.63 -13.48 7.27
N ASP A 92 17.29 -13.01 6.08
CA ASP A 92 17.01 -11.62 5.79
C ASP A 92 15.52 -11.29 5.79
N VAL A 93 14.66 -12.32 5.92
CA VAL A 93 13.22 -12.15 5.98
C VAL A 93 12.74 -11.92 7.41
N ILE A 94 12.12 -10.77 7.66
CA ILE A 94 11.40 -10.45 8.88
C ILE A 94 9.91 -10.68 8.61
N VAL A 95 9.19 -11.32 9.54
CA VAL A 95 7.79 -11.66 9.37
C VAL A 95 6.92 -10.98 10.42
N ASP A 96 5.85 -10.34 9.97
CA ASP A 96 4.73 -9.91 10.82
C ASP A 96 3.55 -10.86 10.60
N THR A 97 3.07 -11.46 11.69
CA THR A 97 1.94 -12.40 11.67
C THR A 97 0.68 -11.84 12.35
N GLU A 98 0.74 -10.62 12.87
CA GLU A 98 -0.32 -10.04 13.69
C GLU A 98 -1.23 -9.11 12.91
N SER A 99 -0.74 -8.51 11.85
CA SER A 99 -1.49 -7.54 11.05
C SER A 99 -2.65 -8.16 10.31
N THR A 100 -3.78 -7.45 10.28
CA THR A 100 -5.03 -7.88 9.63
C THR A 100 -5.62 -6.81 8.71
N SER A 101 -5.01 -5.64 8.64
CA SER A 101 -5.47 -4.49 7.85
C SER A 101 -4.29 -3.62 7.43
N THR A 102 -4.49 -2.75 6.42
CA THR A 102 -3.44 -1.81 6.03
C THR A 102 -3.04 -0.87 7.18
N TYR A 103 -3.96 -0.57 8.09
CA TYR A 103 -3.65 0.23 9.27
C TYR A 103 -2.69 -0.52 10.20
N SER A 104 -3.03 -1.76 10.56
CA SER A 104 -2.15 -2.58 11.40
C SER A 104 -0.82 -2.92 10.70
N ASN A 105 -0.82 -3.13 9.37
CA ASN A 105 0.43 -3.29 8.61
C ASN A 105 1.36 -2.09 8.81
N ALA A 106 0.85 -0.87 8.67
CA ALA A 106 1.67 0.34 8.86
C ALA A 106 2.12 0.50 10.31
N GLN A 107 1.25 0.26 11.29
CA GLN A 107 1.59 0.32 12.70
C GLN A 107 2.70 -0.69 13.04
N ARG A 108 2.53 -1.96 12.67
CA ARG A 108 3.54 -3.01 12.91
C ARG A 108 4.84 -2.76 12.16
N THR A 109 4.76 -2.23 10.95
CA THR A 109 5.98 -1.85 10.21
C THR A 109 6.80 -0.82 11.01
N ILE A 110 6.17 0.24 11.52
CA ILE A 110 6.86 1.27 12.33
C ILE A 110 7.44 0.67 13.61
N GLU A 111 6.68 -0.16 14.33
CA GLU A 111 7.15 -0.85 15.54
C GLU A 111 8.36 -1.75 15.25
N ILE A 112 8.31 -2.55 14.16
CA ILE A 112 9.43 -3.42 13.77
C ILE A 112 10.65 -2.59 13.33
N MET A 113 10.44 -1.46 12.67
CA MET A 113 11.53 -0.54 12.33
C MET A 113 12.17 0.06 13.59
N ASP A 114 11.39 0.40 14.62
CA ASP A 114 11.91 0.88 15.91
C ASP A 114 12.73 -0.20 16.61
N ASP A 115 12.21 -1.43 16.70
CA ASP A 115 12.87 -2.56 17.36
C ASP A 115 14.23 -2.91 16.69
N ASN A 116 14.36 -2.66 15.38
CA ASN A 116 15.57 -2.94 14.62
C ASN A 116 16.46 -1.70 14.37
N ASN A 117 16.09 -0.51 14.87
CA ASN A 117 16.74 0.76 14.60
C ASN A 117 16.80 1.12 13.11
N PHE A 118 15.78 0.77 12.34
CA PHE A 118 15.62 1.17 10.95
C PHE A 118 15.03 2.58 10.85
N GLU A 119 15.57 3.40 9.97
CA GLU A 119 15.11 4.77 9.72
C GLU A 119 14.47 4.94 8.33
N TYR A 120 14.88 4.12 7.35
CA TYR A 120 14.46 4.20 5.95
C TYR A 120 13.83 2.90 5.49
N ALA A 121 12.68 2.99 4.82
CA ALA A 121 12.00 1.81 4.27
C ALA A 121 11.45 2.04 2.85
N LEU A 122 11.58 1.00 2.00
CA LEU A 122 10.88 0.92 0.71
C LEU A 122 9.56 0.18 0.91
N ILE A 123 8.44 0.89 0.79
CA ILE A 123 7.11 0.30 0.94
C ILE A 123 6.62 -0.19 -0.43
N VAL A 124 6.68 -1.50 -0.63
CA VAL A 124 6.29 -2.15 -1.89
C VAL A 124 4.83 -2.57 -1.85
N THR A 125 4.04 -2.07 -2.77
CA THR A 125 2.63 -2.41 -2.91
C THR A 125 2.16 -2.25 -4.35
N SER A 126 0.93 -2.72 -4.68
CA SER A 126 0.37 -2.53 -6.01
C SER A 126 0.00 -1.07 -6.27
N ASP A 127 0.01 -0.67 -7.54
CA ASP A 127 -0.29 0.67 -8.03
C ASP A 127 -1.63 1.23 -7.50
N TYR A 128 -2.70 0.43 -7.56
CA TYR A 128 -4.03 0.80 -7.07
C TYR A 128 -4.09 1.03 -5.55
N HIS A 129 -3.23 0.35 -4.79
CA HIS A 129 -3.17 0.42 -3.32
C HIS A 129 -2.23 1.53 -2.81
N LEU A 130 -1.31 2.02 -3.65
CA LEU A 130 -0.23 2.94 -3.28
C LEU A 130 -0.72 4.19 -2.54
N LYS A 131 -1.80 4.80 -3.04
CA LYS A 131 -2.39 6.02 -2.48
C LYS A 131 -2.91 5.81 -1.05
N ARG A 132 -3.59 4.69 -0.81
CA ARG A 132 -4.12 4.36 0.52
C ARG A 132 -3.00 3.99 1.48
N ALA A 133 -2.02 3.21 1.04
CA ALA A 133 -0.85 2.89 1.84
C ALA A 133 -0.14 4.17 2.29
N LYS A 134 0.20 5.05 1.35
CA LYS A 134 0.84 6.35 1.65
C LYS A 134 0.04 7.16 2.67
N LEU A 135 -1.27 7.32 2.46
CA LEU A 135 -2.15 8.05 3.39
C LEU A 135 -2.08 7.51 4.82
N ILE A 136 -2.00 6.19 4.98
CA ILE A 136 -2.02 5.55 6.30
C ILE A 136 -0.65 5.63 6.97
N PHE A 137 0.42 5.30 6.25
CA PHE A 137 1.78 5.39 6.76
C PHE A 137 2.13 6.82 7.19
N GLU A 138 1.88 7.83 6.34
CA GLU A 138 2.12 9.23 6.66
C GLU A 138 1.30 9.72 7.87
N ARG A 139 0.09 9.20 8.07
CA ARG A 139 -0.73 9.55 9.23
C ARG A 139 -0.22 8.97 10.54
N LEU A 140 0.44 7.81 10.50
CA LEU A 140 0.95 7.12 11.67
C LEU A 140 2.40 7.48 12.02
N ASN A 141 3.10 8.04 11.07
CA ASN A 141 4.56 8.16 11.13
C ASN A 141 5.09 9.26 12.07
N ASP A 142 4.31 10.19 12.54
CA ASP A 142 4.77 11.34 13.36
C ASP A 142 6.13 11.98 12.91
N ASN A 143 6.50 11.79 11.63
CA ASN A 143 7.76 12.22 10.97
C ASN A 143 9.04 11.57 11.53
N GLU A 144 8.97 10.39 12.11
CA GLU A 144 10.13 9.69 12.68
C GLU A 144 10.84 8.79 11.67
N LYS A 145 10.12 8.24 10.67
CA LYS A 145 10.66 7.33 9.65
C LYS A 145 10.59 7.94 8.25
N ASN A 146 11.42 7.43 7.36
CA ASN A 146 11.46 7.85 5.96
C ASN A 146 10.93 6.71 5.08
N PHE A 147 9.89 6.98 4.30
CA PHE A 147 9.26 6.01 3.43
C PHE A 147 9.34 6.41 1.97
N ASN A 148 9.83 5.51 1.12
CA ASN A 148 9.68 5.59 -0.33
C ASN A 148 8.66 4.53 -0.76
N TYR A 149 7.65 4.94 -1.52
CA TYR A 149 6.53 4.09 -1.92
C TYR A 149 6.74 3.57 -3.34
N ILE A 150 6.92 2.26 -3.46
CA ILE A 150 7.27 1.59 -4.70
C ILE A 150 6.06 0.84 -5.25
N SER A 151 5.72 1.13 -6.49
CA SER A 151 4.67 0.41 -7.21
C SER A 151 5.18 -0.93 -7.73
N ALA A 152 4.38 -1.97 -7.54
CA ALA A 152 4.58 -3.27 -8.14
C ALA A 152 3.47 -3.53 -9.17
N ALA A 153 3.85 -3.87 -10.39
CA ALA A 153 2.94 -4.41 -11.39
C ALA A 153 2.46 -5.82 -11.00
N ASN A 154 1.39 -6.29 -11.62
CA ASN A 154 1.04 -7.71 -11.57
C ASN A 154 2.11 -8.56 -12.27
N LEU A 155 2.10 -9.87 -12.00
CA LEU A 155 2.98 -10.82 -12.69
C LEU A 155 2.85 -10.81 -14.21
N ASP A 156 1.66 -10.45 -14.72
CA ASP A 156 1.42 -10.31 -16.17
C ASP A 156 1.84 -8.93 -16.72
N GLY A 157 2.44 -8.08 -15.89
CA GLY A 157 2.91 -6.74 -16.22
C GLY A 157 1.80 -5.69 -16.37
N LYS A 158 0.54 -6.04 -16.08
CA LYS A 158 -0.58 -5.08 -16.16
C LYS A 158 -0.64 -4.17 -14.96
N GLU A 159 -0.90 -2.90 -15.19
CA GLU A 159 -1.07 -1.86 -14.18
C GLU A 159 -2.32 -1.01 -14.47
N GLY A 160 -2.83 -0.35 -13.46
CA GLY A 160 -3.91 0.64 -13.59
C GLY A 160 -5.15 0.10 -14.29
N LEU A 161 -5.55 0.79 -15.35
CA LEU A 161 -6.77 0.49 -16.12
C LEU A 161 -6.62 -0.69 -17.09
N ASP A 162 -5.40 -1.18 -17.33
CA ASP A 162 -5.16 -2.32 -18.20
C ASP A 162 -5.50 -3.66 -17.54
N ARG A 163 -5.80 -3.65 -16.25
CA ARG A 163 -6.24 -4.83 -15.49
C ARG A 163 -7.70 -5.15 -15.79
N GLU A 164 -8.03 -6.44 -15.84
CA GLU A 164 -9.40 -6.90 -16.08
C GLU A 164 -10.37 -6.53 -14.95
N ASP A 165 -9.85 -6.42 -13.73
CA ASP A 165 -10.58 -6.10 -12.51
C ASP A 165 -10.45 -4.62 -12.07
N ALA A 166 -9.86 -3.75 -12.92
CA ALA A 166 -9.52 -2.37 -12.63
C ALA A 166 -10.67 -1.58 -11.96
N PHE A 167 -11.90 -1.72 -12.46
CA PHE A 167 -13.04 -1.00 -11.91
C PHE A 167 -13.40 -1.47 -10.47
N SER A 168 -13.37 -2.78 -10.21
CA SER A 168 -13.69 -3.32 -8.88
C SER A 168 -12.61 -2.96 -7.86
N LEU A 169 -11.34 -3.00 -8.25
CA LEU A 169 -10.22 -2.55 -7.43
C LEU A 169 -10.31 -1.06 -7.13
N TRP A 170 -10.56 -0.24 -8.16
CA TRP A 170 -10.74 1.20 -7.98
C TRP A 170 -11.90 1.51 -7.01
N LEU A 171 -13.05 0.86 -7.17
CA LEU A 171 -14.20 1.08 -6.30
C LEU A 171 -13.89 0.67 -4.85
N GLY A 172 -13.22 -0.46 -4.65
CA GLY A 172 -12.75 -0.91 -3.35
C GLY A 172 -11.80 0.10 -2.71
N GLU A 173 -10.79 0.55 -3.45
CA GLU A 173 -9.83 1.54 -2.96
C GLU A 173 -10.47 2.92 -2.72
N PHE A 174 -11.44 3.32 -3.54
CA PHE A 174 -12.25 4.52 -3.31
C PHE A 174 -12.94 4.46 -1.95
N ILE A 175 -13.71 3.40 -1.69
CA ILE A 175 -14.47 3.22 -0.43
C ILE A 175 -13.49 3.17 0.76
N ASN A 176 -12.44 2.38 0.66
CA ASN A 176 -11.46 2.21 1.72
C ASN A 176 -10.71 3.51 2.02
N THR A 177 -10.19 4.20 0.99
CA THR A 177 -9.45 5.47 1.16
C THR A 177 -10.32 6.54 1.84
N TRP A 178 -11.57 6.69 1.41
CA TRP A 178 -12.49 7.63 2.03
C TRP A 178 -12.90 7.19 3.43
N GLY A 179 -13.07 5.89 3.66
CA GLY A 179 -13.27 5.32 4.98
C GLY A 179 -12.13 5.72 5.95
N TYR A 180 -10.88 5.59 5.51
CA TYR A 180 -9.72 6.03 6.29
C TYR A 180 -9.66 7.54 6.49
N ARG A 181 -9.97 8.35 5.48
CA ARG A 181 -10.03 9.83 5.58
C ARG A 181 -11.03 10.29 6.63
N PHE A 182 -12.19 9.64 6.72
CA PHE A 182 -13.22 9.94 7.71
C PHE A 182 -13.04 9.23 9.06
N GLY A 183 -11.98 8.47 9.24
CA GLY A 183 -11.68 7.78 10.50
C GLY A 183 -12.56 6.55 10.77
N LEU A 184 -13.27 6.01 9.76
CA LEU A 184 -14.16 4.86 9.91
C LEU A 184 -13.41 3.57 10.24
N TYR A 185 -12.12 3.48 9.95
CA TYR A 185 -11.27 2.34 10.35
C TYR A 185 -11.28 2.07 11.86
N LYS A 186 -11.58 3.09 12.68
CA LYS A 186 -11.71 2.94 14.14
C LYS A 186 -12.93 2.08 14.57
N PHE A 187 -13.85 1.83 13.64
CA PHE A 187 -15.09 1.08 13.91
C PHE A 187 -15.09 -0.31 13.26
N PHE A 188 -14.18 -0.58 12.31
CA PHE A 188 -14.16 -1.79 11.50
C PHE A 188 -12.77 -2.47 11.44
N GLY A 189 -11.79 -1.96 12.22
CA GLY A 189 -10.44 -2.52 12.34
C GLY A 189 -10.31 -3.53 13.46
#